data_eb01cb85786813a260192e4b081105ce
#
_entry.id   eb01cb85786813a260192e4b081105ce
#
_cell.length_a   1.000
_cell.length_b   1.000
_cell.length_c   1.000
_cell.angle_alpha   90.00
_cell.angle_beta   90.00
_cell.angle_gamma   90.00
#
_symmetry.space_group_name_H-M   'P 1'
#
loop_
_entity.id
_entity.type
_entity.pdbx_description
1 polymer ?
#
loop_
_entity_poly.entity_id
_entity_poly.type
_entity_poly.pdbx_seq_one_letter_code
_entity_poly.pdbx_strand_id
1 'polypeptide(L)'
;MSKESGRPLSRRSAIKVGLGVAAGTGLAVANPFGARSASAEQSGAQLCDNSGDSASKYGLGSGDLCIPYSRAHDGTWGYVWGDSYSGMQQSGYLGSPTMLCQSSFDSTGATPISFTYAMPSGTAAQLFSYTHNADNGYGYEVSRIPNDCIEIDGRTYIQYTSVNDWDAKTTSSGDGSLMAGVAYSDDYGVTWQDYDYHWAGWKQGIDQSLYMMWSFAGVDPDGWLYIFSKRWNGSHTNSGDGGAIQLFRIQPADFRAGDFGAQQNWAYVNGAWTWTSSATPPSVILSGNDIGEFSVKNIGGTYCMSYFDVTDYSIRTRTASRPDAVWTDPTTQIVGDNVTNPAHWGLPEVQYLYGGYIHPGSASATSLTLTVSQWDGTIGSPPYWALQYDGINP
;
A
#
# COMPACT_ATOMS: atom_id res chain seq x y z
N MET A 1 10.21 33.77 25.13
CA MET A 1 9.72 33.28 23.84
C MET A 1 10.01 31.78 23.80
N SER A 2 9.05 30.97 24.22
CA SER A 2 9.15 29.52 24.24
C SER A 2 8.83 28.99 22.83
N LYS A 3 9.78 28.27 22.23
CA LYS A 3 9.49 27.51 21.00
C LYS A 3 8.60 26.32 21.37
N GLU A 4 7.36 26.36 20.94
CA GLU A 4 6.53 25.16 20.90
C GLU A 4 7.18 24.16 19.95
N SER A 5 7.51 22.99 20.47
CA SER A 5 7.97 21.85 19.69
C SER A 5 6.80 21.40 18.81
N GLY A 6 6.91 21.60 17.50
CA GLY A 6 5.92 21.10 16.55
C GLY A 6 5.78 19.59 16.69
N ARG A 7 4.59 19.14 17.08
CA ARG A 7 4.21 17.71 17.01
C ARG A 7 4.15 17.31 15.54
N PRO A 8 4.64 16.13 15.16
CA PRO A 8 4.46 15.65 13.80
C PRO A 8 2.95 15.55 13.49
N LEU A 9 2.52 16.19 12.42
CA LEU A 9 1.16 16.12 11.91
C LEU A 9 0.99 14.71 11.30
N SER A 10 0.12 13.93 11.90
CA SER A 10 -0.18 12.57 11.43
C SER A 10 -1.26 12.62 10.34
N ARG A 11 -1.42 11.54 9.58
CA ARG A 11 -2.48 11.29 8.57
C ARG A 11 -3.92 11.57 9.07
N ARG A 12 -4.08 12.08 10.29
CA ARG A 12 -5.33 12.28 11.04
C ARG A 12 -6.40 13.08 10.34
N SER A 13 -6.04 14.04 9.52
CA SER A 13 -7.03 14.98 8.98
C SER A 13 -7.75 14.46 7.75
N ALA A 14 -7.24 13.42 7.11
CA ALA A 14 -7.86 12.84 5.91
C ALA A 14 -9.19 12.10 6.22
N ILE A 15 -9.45 11.72 7.46
CA ILE A 15 -10.50 10.75 7.83
C ILE A 15 -11.70 11.37 8.58
N LYS A 16 -11.74 12.66 8.79
CA LYS A 16 -12.91 13.31 9.41
C LYS A 16 -13.98 13.66 8.38
N VAL A 17 -14.68 12.67 7.84
CA VAL A 17 -15.94 12.86 7.12
C VAL A 17 -17.11 12.44 8.02
N GLY A 18 -17.96 13.38 8.29
CA GLY A 18 -19.18 13.46 9.03
C GLY A 18 -19.88 12.20 9.54
N LEU A 19 -19.90 12.03 10.85
CA LEU A 19 -20.88 11.19 11.55
C LEU A 19 -22.13 11.99 11.86
N GLY A 20 -23.20 11.69 11.14
CA GLY A 20 -24.58 12.05 11.53
C GLY A 20 -25.23 10.87 12.23
N VAL A 21 -25.49 11.00 13.54
CA VAL A 21 -26.19 9.97 14.33
C VAL A 21 -27.69 10.05 14.07
N ALA A 22 -28.30 8.96 13.59
CA ALA A 22 -29.74 8.74 13.65
C ALA A 22 -30.02 7.43 14.40
N ALA A 23 -30.63 7.56 15.58
CA ALA A 23 -31.08 6.40 16.34
C ALA A 23 -32.44 5.93 15.80
N GLY A 24 -32.55 4.68 15.39
CA GLY A 24 -33.78 4.03 14.98
C GLY A 24 -33.90 2.61 15.55
N THR A 25 -35.00 2.37 16.26
CA THR A 25 -35.34 1.13 16.96
C THR A 25 -35.67 -0.01 16.01
N GLY A 26 -35.13 -1.22 16.29
CA GLY A 26 -35.20 -2.37 15.44
C GLY A 26 -36.48 -3.20 15.50
N LEU A 27 -36.71 -3.93 14.41
CA LEU A 27 -37.60 -5.08 14.31
C LEU A 27 -36.78 -6.22 13.64
N ALA A 28 -36.67 -7.34 14.31
CA ALA A 28 -35.99 -8.51 13.79
C ALA A 28 -36.83 -9.16 12.67
N VAL A 29 -36.27 -9.23 11.46
CA VAL A 29 -36.81 -9.99 10.33
C VAL A 29 -35.89 -11.19 10.10
N ALA A 30 -36.46 -12.38 10.15
CA ALA A 30 -35.75 -13.63 9.88
C ALA A 30 -35.23 -13.67 8.44
N ASN A 31 -33.94 -13.99 8.29
CA ASN A 31 -33.23 -14.02 7.02
C ASN A 31 -33.44 -15.38 6.31
N PRO A 32 -33.97 -15.43 5.07
CA PRO A 32 -34.21 -16.66 4.33
C PRO A 32 -33.01 -17.10 3.47
N PHE A 33 -31.86 -16.51 3.60
CA PHE A 33 -30.67 -16.94 2.86
C PHE A 33 -29.83 -17.89 3.71
N GLY A 34 -29.65 -19.11 3.16
CA GLY A 34 -29.03 -20.24 3.80
C GLY A 34 -27.74 -19.91 4.54
N ALA A 35 -27.57 -20.55 5.69
CA ALA A 35 -26.42 -20.47 6.55
C ALA A 35 -25.12 -20.66 5.72
N ARG A 36 -24.40 -19.58 5.45
CA ARG A 36 -22.96 -19.67 5.26
C ARG A 36 -22.41 -20.21 6.58
N SER A 37 -21.67 -21.32 6.51
CA SER A 37 -20.90 -21.80 7.64
C SER A 37 -20.17 -20.60 8.25
N ALA A 38 -20.38 -20.35 9.53
CA ALA A 38 -19.62 -19.39 10.28
C ALA A 38 -18.14 -19.79 10.14
N SER A 39 -17.42 -19.13 9.24
CA SER A 39 -15.98 -19.09 9.36
C SER A 39 -15.70 -18.47 10.73
N ALA A 40 -14.88 -19.15 11.55
CA ALA A 40 -14.40 -18.60 12.79
C ALA A 40 -13.96 -17.15 12.52
N GLU A 41 -14.31 -16.22 13.41
CA GLU A 41 -13.80 -14.85 13.37
C GLU A 41 -12.30 -14.93 13.13
N GLN A 42 -11.87 -14.57 11.94
CA GLN A 42 -10.47 -14.58 11.57
C GLN A 42 -9.90 -13.28 12.14
N SER A 43 -9.46 -13.34 13.39
CA SER A 43 -8.71 -12.24 13.99
C SER A 43 -7.36 -12.16 13.29
N GLY A 44 -7.02 -11.02 12.71
CA GLY A 44 -5.71 -10.81 12.10
C GLY A 44 -4.58 -11.06 13.10
N ALA A 45 -3.53 -11.75 12.66
CA ALA A 45 -2.32 -11.89 13.47
C ALA A 45 -1.57 -10.56 13.47
N GLN A 46 -1.34 -10.01 14.66
CA GLN A 46 -0.60 -8.77 14.84
C GLN A 46 0.88 -8.98 14.55
N LEU A 47 1.48 -8.10 13.75
CA LEU A 47 2.84 -8.21 13.23
C LEU A 47 3.85 -7.33 13.96
N CYS A 48 3.41 -6.29 14.67
CA CYS A 48 4.27 -5.46 15.51
C CYS A 48 3.52 -4.93 16.73
N ASP A 49 4.09 -5.15 17.91
CA ASP A 49 3.70 -4.54 19.17
C ASP A 49 4.89 -4.57 20.17
N ASN A 50 4.72 -4.00 21.34
CA ASN A 50 5.72 -4.06 22.41
C ASN A 50 5.59 -5.29 23.32
N SER A 51 4.72 -6.25 23.02
CA SER A 51 4.48 -7.42 23.87
C SER A 51 5.45 -8.57 23.61
N GLY A 52 6.45 -8.35 22.76
CA GLY A 52 7.51 -9.32 22.48
C GLY A 52 7.29 -10.14 21.22
N ASP A 53 6.55 -9.59 20.27
CA ASP A 53 6.47 -10.11 18.90
C ASP A 53 7.82 -10.09 18.19
N SER A 54 7.86 -10.65 16.98
CA SER A 54 9.11 -10.75 16.23
C SER A 54 9.64 -9.40 15.72
N ALA A 55 8.80 -8.38 15.51
CA ALA A 55 9.21 -7.06 15.06
C ALA A 55 9.93 -6.27 16.16
N SER A 56 9.44 -6.33 17.38
CA SER A 56 10.03 -5.61 18.51
C SER A 56 11.45 -6.05 18.85
N LYS A 57 11.82 -7.30 18.55
CA LYS A 57 13.21 -7.80 18.66
C LYS A 57 14.19 -7.03 17.79
N TYR A 58 13.71 -6.41 16.73
CA TYR A 58 14.50 -5.62 15.80
C TYR A 58 14.26 -4.11 15.97
N GLY A 59 13.68 -3.72 17.10
CA GLY A 59 13.48 -2.33 17.45
C GLY A 59 12.24 -1.66 16.85
N LEU A 60 11.41 -2.39 16.07
CA LEU A 60 10.16 -1.86 15.54
C LEU A 60 9.01 -2.14 16.52
N GLY A 61 8.61 -1.13 17.28
CA GLY A 61 7.50 -1.22 18.25
C GLY A 61 6.14 -0.85 17.66
N SER A 62 6.11 -0.02 16.63
CA SER A 62 4.90 0.28 15.85
C SER A 62 5.26 0.76 14.44
N GLY A 63 4.40 0.51 13.47
CA GLY A 63 4.60 0.89 12.08
C GLY A 63 3.42 0.46 11.22
N ASP A 64 3.37 0.95 9.99
CA ASP A 64 2.31 0.66 9.04
C ASP A 64 2.81 0.04 7.74
N LEU A 65 1.87 -0.27 6.86
CA LEU A 65 2.00 -0.83 5.52
C LEU A 65 2.47 -2.28 5.54
N CYS A 66 3.68 -2.57 5.99
CA CYS A 66 4.24 -3.94 6.02
C CYS A 66 4.13 -4.62 4.64
N ILE A 67 4.64 -3.97 3.59
CA ILE A 67 4.52 -4.39 2.20
C ILE A 67 5.42 -5.59 1.93
N PRO A 68 4.87 -6.79 1.64
CA PRO A 68 5.67 -7.98 1.43
C PRO A 68 6.22 -8.06 0.00
N TYR A 69 7.47 -8.54 -0.14
CA TYR A 69 8.06 -8.87 -1.43
C TYR A 69 8.96 -10.09 -1.35
N SER A 70 9.18 -10.76 -2.47
CA SER A 70 10.11 -11.89 -2.58
C SER A 70 11.52 -11.38 -2.75
N ARG A 71 12.45 -11.88 -1.92
CA ARG A 71 13.90 -11.71 -2.04
C ARG A 71 14.42 -12.91 -2.82
N ALA A 72 14.38 -12.81 -4.16
CA ALA A 72 14.66 -13.93 -5.04
C ALA A 72 16.11 -14.43 -4.96
N HIS A 73 17.06 -13.54 -4.59
CA HIS A 73 18.49 -13.87 -4.51
C HIS A 73 18.83 -14.89 -3.41
N ASP A 74 18.06 -14.92 -2.31
CA ASP A 74 18.32 -15.81 -1.17
C ASP A 74 17.10 -16.66 -0.77
N GLY A 75 15.98 -16.49 -1.46
CA GLY A 75 14.73 -17.22 -1.21
C GLY A 75 13.99 -16.80 0.05
N THR A 76 14.35 -15.66 0.62
CA THR A 76 13.68 -15.08 1.80
C THR A 76 12.61 -14.07 1.42
N TRP A 77 12.00 -13.43 2.41
CA TRP A 77 10.94 -12.44 2.25
C TRP A 77 11.33 -11.13 2.92
N GLY A 78 11.09 -10.03 2.23
CA GLY A 78 11.23 -8.69 2.79
C GLY A 78 9.86 -8.06 3.02
N TYR A 79 9.80 -7.19 4.03
CA TYR A 79 8.61 -6.43 4.39
C TYR A 79 9.02 -4.98 4.59
N VAL A 80 8.53 -4.13 3.71
CA VAL A 80 8.82 -2.70 3.76
C VAL A 80 7.72 -2.00 4.55
N TRP A 81 8.13 -1.25 5.57
CA TRP A 81 7.24 -0.50 6.44
C TRP A 81 7.27 0.97 6.08
N GLY A 82 6.15 1.65 6.28
CA GLY A 82 6.06 3.10 6.18
C GLY A 82 6.64 3.80 7.40
N ASP A 83 5.93 4.78 7.95
CA ASP A 83 6.36 5.47 9.15
C ASP A 83 6.52 4.48 10.30
N SER A 84 7.72 4.37 10.83
CA SER A 84 8.13 3.35 11.80
C SER A 84 8.64 3.97 13.08
N TYR A 85 8.35 3.32 14.22
CA TYR A 85 8.64 3.82 15.55
C TYR A 85 9.20 2.72 16.44
N SER A 86 10.09 3.08 17.37
CA SER A 86 10.67 2.13 18.34
C SER A 86 9.72 1.79 19.49
N GLY A 87 8.78 2.67 19.78
CA GLY A 87 7.77 2.47 20.83
C GLY A 87 6.36 2.37 20.25
N MET A 88 5.40 2.08 21.12
CA MET A 88 3.97 2.07 20.78
C MET A 88 3.47 3.48 20.48
N GLN A 89 2.33 3.58 19.79
CA GLN A 89 1.59 4.82 19.58
C GLN A 89 2.45 5.93 18.97
N GLN A 90 3.26 5.59 17.97
CA GLN A 90 4.08 6.56 17.24
C GLN A 90 5.07 7.31 18.15
N SER A 91 5.71 6.62 19.07
CA SER A 91 6.79 7.16 19.89
C SER A 91 8.17 6.68 19.44
N GLY A 92 9.15 7.58 19.37
CA GLY A 92 10.51 7.23 18.96
C GLY A 92 10.64 6.90 17.48
N TYR A 93 10.44 7.90 16.60
CA TYR A 93 10.50 7.76 15.16
C TYR A 93 11.82 7.15 14.69
N LEU A 94 11.74 6.06 13.92
CA LEU A 94 12.88 5.35 13.33
C LEU A 94 13.16 5.76 11.89
N GLY A 95 12.13 6.19 11.16
CA GLY A 95 12.21 6.56 9.76
C GLY A 95 11.09 5.96 8.91
N SER A 96 11.09 6.30 7.62
CA SER A 96 10.26 5.75 6.56
C SER A 96 11.02 5.82 5.23
N PRO A 97 11.12 4.73 4.46
CA PRO A 97 10.74 3.37 4.86
C PRO A 97 11.75 2.69 5.77
N THR A 98 11.30 1.66 6.49
CA THR A 98 12.16 0.68 7.16
C THR A 98 11.91 -0.72 6.58
N MET A 99 12.76 -1.72 6.91
CA MET A 99 12.61 -3.07 6.39
C MET A 99 12.92 -4.13 7.43
N LEU A 100 12.00 -5.07 7.57
CA LEU A 100 12.21 -6.34 8.27
C LEU A 100 12.18 -7.50 7.27
N CYS A 101 12.81 -8.61 7.60
CA CYS A 101 12.90 -9.77 6.74
C CYS A 101 12.55 -11.05 7.48
N GLN A 102 12.09 -12.04 6.73
CA GLN A 102 11.71 -13.37 7.22
C GLN A 102 12.37 -14.45 6.35
N SER A 103 12.98 -15.44 6.99
CA SER A 103 13.70 -16.52 6.30
C SER A 103 12.77 -17.50 5.57
N SER A 104 11.54 -17.71 6.07
CA SER A 104 10.56 -18.60 5.46
C SER A 104 9.16 -18.12 5.75
N PHE A 105 8.26 -18.26 4.77
CA PHE A 105 6.86 -17.91 4.90
C PHE A 105 5.97 -19.15 4.79
N ASP A 106 5.00 -19.26 5.69
CA ASP A 106 3.99 -20.31 5.67
C ASP A 106 2.75 -19.84 4.92
N SER A 107 2.63 -20.24 3.66
CA SER A 107 1.50 -19.87 2.80
C SER A 107 0.15 -20.50 3.24
N THR A 108 0.17 -21.44 4.19
CA THR A 108 -1.07 -22.04 4.72
C THR A 108 -1.74 -21.18 5.78
N GLY A 109 -1.01 -20.18 6.31
CA GLY A 109 -1.48 -19.32 7.40
C GLY A 109 -1.49 -19.99 8.78
N ALA A 110 -0.96 -21.23 8.90
CA ALA A 110 -0.86 -21.91 10.18
C ALA A 110 0.15 -21.23 11.12
N THR A 111 1.12 -20.52 10.56
CA THR A 111 2.13 -19.77 11.31
C THR A 111 2.13 -18.31 10.84
N PRO A 112 1.96 -17.35 11.76
CA PRO A 112 2.05 -15.93 11.40
C PRO A 112 3.43 -15.54 10.86
N ILE A 113 3.47 -14.46 10.08
CA ILE A 113 4.71 -13.81 9.66
C ILE A 113 5.56 -13.53 10.90
N SER A 114 6.82 -13.97 10.86
CA SER A 114 7.76 -13.85 11.97
C SER A 114 9.12 -13.40 11.47
N PHE A 115 9.50 -12.17 11.81
CA PHE A 115 10.72 -11.56 11.32
C PHE A 115 11.95 -12.21 11.96
N THR A 116 12.99 -12.40 11.15
CA THR A 116 14.24 -13.09 11.55
C THR A 116 15.45 -12.18 11.54
N TYR A 117 15.37 -11.02 10.85
CA TYR A 117 16.38 -9.96 10.84
C TYR A 117 15.79 -8.65 10.33
N ALA A 118 16.56 -7.57 10.50
CA ALA A 118 16.23 -6.24 9.98
C ALA A 118 17.34 -5.71 9.07
N MET A 119 16.94 -4.95 8.07
CA MET A 119 17.87 -4.24 7.19
C MET A 119 17.97 -2.77 7.62
N PRO A 120 19.11 -2.13 7.36
CA PRO A 120 20.35 -2.67 6.80
C PRO A 120 21.30 -3.31 7.84
N SER A 121 21.05 -3.15 9.14
CA SER A 121 22.08 -3.38 10.16
C SER A 121 21.63 -4.20 11.38
N GLY A 122 20.58 -5.01 11.25
CA GLY A 122 20.07 -5.87 12.34
C GLY A 122 19.07 -5.20 13.28
N THR A 123 18.82 -3.91 13.13
CA THR A 123 17.71 -3.18 13.77
C THR A 123 16.98 -2.32 12.75
N ALA A 124 15.67 -2.14 12.93
CA ALA A 124 14.87 -1.30 12.05
C ALA A 124 15.40 0.13 12.04
N ALA A 125 15.68 0.63 10.84
CA ALA A 125 16.18 1.99 10.62
C ALA A 125 15.73 2.48 9.24
N GLN A 126 15.73 3.80 9.06
CA GLN A 126 15.41 4.43 7.78
C GLN A 126 16.37 3.92 6.68
N LEU A 127 15.80 3.47 5.57
CA LEU A 127 16.56 2.93 4.43
C LEU A 127 17.15 4.04 3.56
N PHE A 128 16.39 5.11 3.33
CA PHE A 128 16.77 6.18 2.41
C PHE A 128 17.46 7.32 3.14
N SER A 129 18.41 7.94 2.46
CA SER A 129 19.09 9.14 2.98
C SER A 129 18.27 10.38 2.64
N TYR A 130 17.32 10.75 3.49
CA TYR A 130 16.59 12.02 3.42
C TYR A 130 16.31 12.53 4.84
N THR A 131 15.92 13.80 4.94
CA THR A 131 15.58 14.41 6.22
C THR A 131 14.08 14.58 6.36
N HIS A 132 13.50 13.85 7.28
CA HIS A 132 12.08 13.96 7.65
C HIS A 132 11.76 15.37 8.15
N ASN A 133 10.60 15.92 7.72
CA ASN A 133 10.17 17.28 8.04
C ASN A 133 11.18 18.37 7.64
N ALA A 134 11.71 18.31 6.43
CA ALA A 134 12.66 19.30 5.92
C ALA A 134 12.40 19.62 4.44
N ASP A 135 13.00 20.73 3.97
CA ASP A 135 13.04 21.04 2.53
C ASP A 135 14.09 20.15 1.86
N ASN A 136 13.70 19.46 0.78
CA ASN A 136 14.56 18.54 0.04
C ASN A 136 15.01 19.10 -1.33
N GLY A 137 14.77 20.38 -1.59
CA GLY A 137 15.06 21.03 -2.87
C GLY A 137 13.90 21.00 -3.89
N TYR A 138 12.92 20.14 -3.69
CA TYR A 138 11.64 20.11 -4.42
C TYR A 138 10.52 20.78 -3.63
N GLY A 139 10.70 20.96 -2.33
CA GLY A 139 9.78 21.53 -1.38
C GLY A 139 9.90 20.87 -0.01
N TYR A 140 9.00 21.23 0.90
CA TYR A 140 8.97 20.64 2.24
C TYR A 140 8.49 19.19 2.20
N GLU A 141 9.33 18.26 2.58
CA GLU A 141 9.07 16.84 2.63
C GLU A 141 8.77 16.40 4.06
N VAL A 142 7.56 15.90 4.29
CA VAL A 142 7.16 15.37 5.59
C VAL A 142 7.73 13.97 5.78
N SER A 143 7.49 13.08 4.80
CA SER A 143 7.93 11.70 4.83
C SER A 143 8.01 11.11 3.43
N ARG A 144 8.77 10.02 3.24
CA ARG A 144 8.76 9.17 2.05
C ARG A 144 8.02 7.88 2.36
N ILE A 145 6.86 7.72 1.76
CA ILE A 145 5.99 6.57 1.99
C ILE A 145 6.21 5.54 0.90
N PRO A 146 6.64 4.31 1.23
CA PRO A 146 6.74 3.24 0.25
C PRO A 146 5.35 2.83 -0.22
N ASN A 147 5.22 2.51 -1.51
CA ASN A 147 3.97 2.01 -2.07
C ASN A 147 4.09 0.54 -2.48
N ASP A 148 5.23 0.12 -3.00
CA ASP A 148 5.53 -1.29 -3.27
C ASP A 148 7.04 -1.53 -3.39
N CYS A 149 7.42 -2.81 -3.35
CA CYS A 149 8.80 -3.25 -3.42
C CYS A 149 8.90 -4.50 -4.32
N ILE A 150 9.99 -4.61 -5.07
CA ILE A 150 10.28 -5.76 -5.93
C ILE A 150 11.79 -6.00 -6.04
N GLU A 151 12.20 -7.25 -6.19
CA GLU A 151 13.55 -7.63 -6.60
C GLU A 151 13.52 -8.17 -8.03
N ILE A 152 14.36 -7.62 -8.91
CA ILE A 152 14.50 -8.02 -10.30
C ILE A 152 16.01 -8.11 -10.63
N ASP A 153 16.44 -9.24 -11.14
CA ASP A 153 17.83 -9.47 -11.61
C ASP A 153 18.89 -9.01 -10.60
N GLY A 154 18.66 -9.35 -9.31
CA GLY A 154 19.59 -9.07 -8.21
C GLY A 154 19.63 -7.61 -7.74
N ARG A 155 18.69 -6.77 -8.17
CA ARG A 155 18.50 -5.41 -7.66
C ARG A 155 17.14 -5.31 -6.98
N THR A 156 17.11 -4.75 -5.78
CA THR A 156 15.87 -4.46 -5.05
C THR A 156 15.43 -3.02 -5.34
N TYR A 157 14.14 -2.83 -5.57
CA TYR A 157 13.53 -1.53 -5.86
C TYR A 157 12.41 -1.24 -4.88
N ILE A 158 12.31 0.00 -4.43
CA ILE A 158 11.17 0.52 -3.68
C ILE A 158 10.63 1.75 -4.42
N GLN A 159 9.37 1.70 -4.82
CA GLN A 159 8.68 2.89 -5.27
C GLN A 159 8.07 3.61 -4.08
N TYR A 160 8.24 4.93 -4.02
CA TYR A 160 7.79 5.75 -2.91
C TYR A 160 7.10 7.03 -3.38
N THR A 161 6.25 7.57 -2.52
CA THR A 161 5.71 8.93 -2.63
C THR A 161 6.35 9.81 -1.55
N SER A 162 6.90 10.93 -1.95
CA SER A 162 7.29 12.01 -1.06
C SER A 162 6.06 12.83 -0.70
N VAL A 163 5.75 12.92 0.58
CA VAL A 163 4.57 13.61 1.11
C VAL A 163 4.96 15.00 1.58
N ASN A 164 4.23 16.01 1.13
CA ASN A 164 4.40 17.40 1.54
C ASN A 164 3.42 17.79 2.65
N ASP A 165 2.17 17.30 2.59
CA ASP A 165 1.11 17.71 3.50
C ASP A 165 0.06 16.60 3.61
N TRP A 166 -0.12 16.06 4.82
CA TRP A 166 -1.14 15.04 5.10
C TRP A 166 -2.57 15.58 5.06
N ASP A 167 -2.73 16.89 5.23
CA ASP A 167 -4.01 17.56 5.33
C ASP A 167 -4.50 18.19 4.03
N ALA A 168 -3.69 18.15 2.97
CA ALA A 168 -4.07 18.67 1.66
C ALA A 168 -5.25 17.86 1.08
N LYS A 169 -6.37 18.55 0.83
CA LYS A 169 -7.63 17.90 0.48
C LYS A 169 -8.30 18.44 -0.77
N THR A 170 -7.68 19.39 -1.43
CA THR A 170 -8.31 20.07 -2.56
C THR A 170 -7.34 20.31 -3.69
N THR A 171 -7.86 20.38 -4.91
CA THR A 171 -7.09 20.74 -6.09
C THR A 171 -6.41 22.10 -6.00
N SER A 172 -6.88 23.02 -5.15
CA SER A 172 -6.26 24.32 -4.93
C SER A 172 -5.07 24.29 -3.95
N SER A 173 -5.04 23.34 -3.02
CA SER A 173 -3.95 23.13 -2.08
C SER A 173 -3.05 21.96 -2.45
N GLY A 174 -3.36 21.26 -3.54
CA GLY A 174 -2.72 20.02 -3.95
C GLY A 174 -3.35 18.78 -3.30
N ASP A 175 -2.80 17.62 -3.64
CA ASP A 175 -3.18 16.33 -3.08
C ASP A 175 -2.27 15.87 -1.92
N GLY A 176 -1.33 16.72 -1.51
CA GLY A 176 -0.36 16.43 -0.45
C GLY A 176 0.89 15.72 -0.95
N SER A 177 0.97 15.31 -2.21
CA SER A 177 2.18 14.73 -2.78
C SER A 177 3.14 15.81 -3.28
N LEU A 178 4.44 15.59 -3.07
CA LEU A 178 5.50 16.41 -3.62
C LEU A 178 6.03 15.81 -4.91
N MET A 179 6.41 14.56 -4.87
CA MET A 179 6.89 13.77 -6.00
C MET A 179 6.77 12.29 -5.70
N ALA A 180 6.92 11.46 -6.74
CA ALA A 180 7.19 10.05 -6.60
C ALA A 180 8.56 9.71 -7.17
N GLY A 181 9.21 8.69 -6.61
CA GLY A 181 10.51 8.21 -7.02
C GLY A 181 10.64 6.71 -6.91
N VAL A 182 11.74 6.19 -7.43
CA VAL A 182 12.16 4.81 -7.26
C VAL A 182 13.56 4.80 -6.68
N ALA A 183 13.69 4.25 -5.48
CA ALA A 183 14.98 3.94 -4.90
C ALA A 183 15.37 2.49 -5.24
N TYR A 184 16.66 2.23 -5.38
CA TYR A 184 17.19 0.91 -5.66
C TYR A 184 18.39 0.57 -4.79
N SER A 185 18.61 -0.74 -4.62
CA SER A 185 19.73 -1.31 -3.89
C SER A 185 20.39 -2.43 -4.73
N ASP A 186 21.67 -2.31 -4.99
CA ASP A 186 22.49 -3.35 -5.66
C ASP A 186 23.11 -4.35 -4.68
N ASP A 187 22.89 -4.15 -3.38
CA ASP A 187 23.40 -4.99 -2.30
C ASP A 187 22.27 -5.52 -1.40
N TYR A 188 21.10 -5.78 -2.03
CA TYR A 188 19.95 -6.44 -1.44
C TYR A 188 19.35 -5.74 -0.21
N GLY A 189 19.39 -4.40 -0.20
CA GLY A 189 18.76 -3.60 0.82
C GLY A 189 19.70 -3.04 1.89
N VAL A 190 21.03 -3.20 1.72
CA VAL A 190 22.03 -2.63 2.65
C VAL A 190 22.24 -1.14 2.38
N THR A 191 22.45 -0.76 1.12
CA THR A 191 22.56 0.65 0.71
C THR A 191 21.56 0.98 -0.38
N TRP A 192 21.10 2.22 -0.40
CA TRP A 192 20.05 2.67 -1.30
C TRP A 192 20.47 3.92 -2.06
N GLN A 193 20.05 4.00 -3.31
CA GLN A 193 20.23 5.12 -4.21
C GLN A 193 18.89 5.46 -4.87
N ASP A 194 18.63 6.74 -5.10
CA ASP A 194 17.49 7.17 -5.92
C ASP A 194 17.90 7.22 -7.39
N TYR A 195 16.94 6.94 -8.29
CA TYR A 195 17.08 7.39 -9.68
C TYR A 195 16.92 8.91 -9.74
N ASP A 196 17.62 9.54 -10.68
CA ASP A 196 17.50 10.99 -10.91
C ASP A 196 16.13 11.40 -11.46
N TYR A 197 15.37 10.46 -12.01
CA TYR A 197 14.05 10.71 -12.55
C TYR A 197 12.98 10.63 -11.46
N HIS A 198 12.20 11.70 -11.33
CA HIS A 198 11.07 11.77 -10.41
C HIS A 198 9.80 12.19 -11.13
N TRP A 199 8.66 11.62 -10.74
CA TRP A 199 7.35 12.07 -11.21
C TRP A 199 6.88 13.21 -10.32
N ALA A 200 6.65 14.38 -10.94
CA ALA A 200 6.20 15.54 -10.22
C ALA A 200 4.80 15.32 -9.65
N GLY A 201 4.64 15.54 -8.36
CA GLY A 201 3.35 15.59 -7.70
C GLY A 201 2.59 16.88 -8.03
N TRP A 202 1.37 16.96 -7.55
CA TRP A 202 0.54 18.14 -7.77
C TRP A 202 1.22 19.46 -7.38
N LYS A 203 2.00 19.45 -6.30
CA LYS A 203 2.69 20.63 -5.78
C LYS A 203 3.69 21.23 -6.75
N GLN A 204 4.22 20.45 -7.68
CA GLN A 204 5.20 20.89 -8.67
C GLN A 204 4.57 21.57 -9.91
N GLY A 205 3.23 21.59 -9.99
CA GLY A 205 2.51 22.24 -11.10
C GLY A 205 2.60 21.51 -12.43
N ILE A 206 3.12 20.28 -12.44
CA ILE A 206 3.18 19.39 -13.60
C ILE A 206 2.31 18.17 -13.29
N ASP A 207 1.36 17.84 -14.15
CA ASP A 207 0.45 16.73 -13.91
C ASP A 207 1.08 15.38 -14.26
N GLN A 208 2.01 14.92 -13.45
CA GLN A 208 2.49 13.53 -13.43
C GLN A 208 1.92 12.74 -12.23
N SER A 209 0.91 13.29 -11.58
CA SER A 209 0.31 12.71 -10.37
C SER A 209 -0.35 11.33 -10.59
N LEU A 210 -0.58 10.91 -11.84
CA LEU A 210 -1.00 9.54 -12.18
C LEU A 210 0.00 8.47 -11.73
N TYR A 211 1.25 8.82 -11.49
CA TYR A 211 2.34 7.92 -11.14
C TYR A 211 2.79 8.04 -9.69
N MET A 212 1.95 8.55 -8.80
CA MET A 212 2.35 8.76 -7.40
C MET A 212 2.46 7.47 -6.62
N MET A 213 1.48 6.57 -6.75
CA MET A 213 1.46 5.30 -6.03
C MET A 213 1.52 4.16 -7.05
N TRP A 214 2.47 3.23 -6.87
CA TRP A 214 2.60 2.08 -7.75
C TRP A 214 2.34 0.77 -7.01
N SER A 215 1.99 -0.25 -7.80
CA SER A 215 2.16 -1.64 -7.42
C SER A 215 2.82 -2.42 -8.56
N PHE A 216 3.86 -3.17 -8.22
CA PHE A 216 4.57 -4.07 -9.11
C PHE A 216 3.84 -5.40 -9.19
N ALA A 217 3.24 -5.69 -10.35
CA ALA A 217 2.62 -6.99 -10.57
C ALA A 217 3.64 -8.11 -10.84
N GLY A 218 4.86 -7.72 -11.19
CA GLY A 218 5.97 -8.61 -11.50
C GLY A 218 6.38 -8.60 -12.96
N VAL A 219 7.45 -9.33 -13.26
CA VAL A 219 7.89 -9.59 -14.64
C VAL A 219 7.13 -10.79 -15.17
N ASP A 220 6.40 -10.61 -16.25
CA ASP A 220 5.58 -11.63 -16.87
C ASP A 220 6.39 -12.51 -17.85
N PRO A 221 5.89 -13.70 -18.24
CA PRO A 221 6.55 -14.55 -19.23
C PRO A 221 6.80 -13.90 -20.59
N ASP A 222 6.11 -12.82 -20.93
CA ASP A 222 6.37 -12.00 -22.12
C ASP A 222 7.57 -11.07 -21.98
N GLY A 223 8.21 -11.05 -20.82
CA GLY A 223 9.42 -10.28 -20.52
C GLY A 223 9.17 -8.84 -20.07
N TRP A 224 7.93 -8.41 -19.88
CA TRP A 224 7.62 -7.06 -19.41
C TRP A 224 7.41 -7.02 -17.91
N LEU A 225 7.93 -5.99 -17.26
CA LEU A 225 7.54 -5.60 -15.91
C LEU A 225 6.23 -4.80 -16.00
N TYR A 226 5.17 -5.33 -15.42
CA TYR A 226 3.86 -4.67 -15.34
C TYR A 226 3.71 -3.89 -14.05
N ILE A 227 3.27 -2.65 -14.16
CA ILE A 227 3.14 -1.70 -13.07
C ILE A 227 1.76 -1.05 -13.14
N PHE A 228 1.04 -1.15 -12.04
CA PHE A 228 -0.21 -0.42 -11.84
C PHE A 228 0.10 0.86 -11.08
N SER A 229 -0.58 1.94 -11.43
CA SER A 229 -0.37 3.24 -10.79
C SER A 229 -1.65 4.00 -10.56
N LYS A 230 -1.61 4.95 -9.65
CA LYS A 230 -2.70 5.88 -9.35
C LYS A 230 -2.17 7.18 -8.75
N ARG A 231 -3.06 8.17 -8.65
CA ARG A 231 -2.80 9.41 -7.92
C ARG A 231 -2.61 9.13 -6.43
N TRP A 232 -1.88 10.02 -5.78
CA TRP A 232 -1.79 10.02 -4.32
C TRP A 232 -3.17 10.27 -3.73
N ASN A 233 -3.58 9.42 -2.79
CA ASN A 233 -4.75 9.61 -1.95
C ASN A 233 -6.03 9.97 -2.70
N GLY A 234 -6.68 8.99 -3.30
CA GLY A 234 -7.86 9.14 -4.14
C GLY A 234 -9.01 9.97 -3.58
N SER A 235 -9.22 9.92 -2.27
CA SER A 235 -10.30 10.62 -1.57
C SER A 235 -10.26 12.15 -1.68
N HIS A 236 -9.22 12.72 -2.25
CA HIS A 236 -9.03 14.17 -2.26
C HIS A 236 -9.31 14.81 -3.59
N THR A 237 -9.59 14.05 -4.61
CA THR A 237 -9.89 14.61 -5.89
C THR A 237 -11.38 14.74 -6.05
N ASN A 238 -11.87 15.95 -5.98
CA ASN A 238 -13.23 16.31 -6.44
C ASN A 238 -13.38 16.12 -7.97
N SER A 239 -12.41 15.52 -8.64
CA SER A 239 -12.36 15.37 -10.09
C SER A 239 -13.00 14.08 -10.59
N GLY A 240 -13.43 13.18 -9.69
CA GLY A 240 -14.06 11.90 -10.07
C GLY A 240 -13.10 10.83 -10.58
N ASP A 241 -11.80 11.11 -10.65
CA ASP A 241 -10.74 10.17 -11.02
C ASP A 241 -9.79 9.84 -9.86
N GLY A 242 -10.20 10.24 -8.65
CA GLY A 242 -9.45 10.05 -7.42
C GLY A 242 -9.30 8.62 -7.07
N GLY A 243 -8.83 7.73 -7.24
CA GLY A 243 -8.75 6.29 -7.01
C GLY A 243 -8.68 5.52 -8.31
N ALA A 244 -8.64 6.23 -9.43
CA ALA A 244 -8.55 5.60 -10.74
C ALA A 244 -7.19 4.92 -10.93
N ILE A 245 -7.22 3.64 -11.26
CA ILE A 245 -6.01 2.85 -11.51
C ILE A 245 -5.69 2.87 -13.01
N GLN A 246 -4.41 3.05 -13.32
CA GLN A 246 -3.82 2.97 -14.65
C GLN A 246 -2.83 1.82 -14.72
N LEU A 247 -2.45 1.44 -15.94
CA LEU A 247 -1.50 0.38 -16.20
C LEU A 247 -0.43 0.87 -17.18
N PHE A 248 0.82 0.58 -16.84
CA PHE A 248 1.94 0.72 -17.77
C PHE A 248 2.90 -0.46 -17.63
N ARG A 249 3.83 -0.60 -18.56
CA ARG A 249 4.85 -1.62 -18.54
C ARG A 249 6.19 -1.07 -19.02
N ILE A 250 7.26 -1.70 -18.60
CA ILE A 250 8.61 -1.34 -19.00
C ILE A 250 9.47 -2.60 -19.11
N GLN A 251 10.46 -2.61 -19.99
CA GLN A 251 11.42 -3.71 -20.03
C GLN A 251 12.29 -3.67 -18.75
N PRO A 252 12.58 -4.81 -18.12
CA PRO A 252 13.44 -4.85 -16.94
C PRO A 252 14.81 -4.17 -17.12
N ALA A 253 15.38 -4.27 -18.32
CA ALA A 253 16.66 -3.63 -18.63
C ALA A 253 16.56 -2.09 -18.64
N ASP A 254 15.48 -1.53 -19.23
CA ASP A 254 15.23 -0.09 -19.24
C ASP A 254 14.89 0.43 -17.83
N PHE A 255 14.09 -0.34 -17.07
CA PHE A 255 13.81 -0.06 -15.68
C PHE A 255 15.09 0.00 -14.84
N ARG A 256 15.99 -1.00 -15.03
CA ARG A 256 17.29 -1.04 -14.36
C ARG A 256 18.20 0.13 -14.75
N ALA A 257 18.11 0.61 -15.98
CA ALA A 257 18.84 1.79 -16.45
C ALA A 257 18.25 3.12 -15.96
N GLY A 258 17.03 3.12 -15.39
CA GLY A 258 16.29 4.34 -15.06
C GLY A 258 15.73 5.06 -16.28
N ASP A 259 15.64 4.38 -17.42
CA ASP A 259 15.06 4.93 -18.66
C ASP A 259 13.54 4.78 -18.67
N PHE A 260 12.88 5.58 -17.85
CA PHE A 260 11.42 5.60 -17.79
C PHE A 260 10.76 6.20 -19.05
N GLY A 261 11.53 6.83 -19.94
CA GLY A 261 11.07 7.24 -21.26
C GLY A 261 10.69 6.06 -22.17
N ALA A 262 11.28 4.88 -21.92
CA ALA A 262 11.00 3.64 -22.65
C ALA A 262 9.70 2.93 -22.22
N GLN A 263 9.01 3.39 -21.16
CA GLN A 263 7.76 2.79 -20.72
C GLN A 263 6.68 2.82 -21.80
N GLN A 264 5.80 1.82 -21.75
CA GLN A 264 4.59 1.78 -22.57
C GLN A 264 3.35 1.88 -21.67
N ASN A 265 2.44 2.77 -22.05
CA ASN A 265 1.20 3.01 -21.34
C ASN A 265 0.04 2.26 -21.98
N TRP A 266 -0.82 1.63 -21.18
CA TRP A 266 -2.07 1.03 -21.65
C TRP A 266 -3.12 2.13 -21.79
N ALA A 267 -3.52 2.42 -23.02
CA ALA A 267 -4.37 3.55 -23.31
C ALA A 267 -5.49 3.22 -24.29
N TYR A 268 -6.64 3.87 -24.13
CA TYR A 268 -7.76 3.81 -25.05
C TYR A 268 -7.63 4.91 -26.08
N VAL A 269 -7.21 4.55 -27.29
CA VAL A 269 -6.90 5.49 -28.37
C VAL A 269 -7.66 5.06 -29.63
N ASN A 270 -8.31 6.01 -30.29
CA ASN A 270 -9.08 5.79 -31.54
C ASN A 270 -10.10 4.64 -31.44
N GLY A 271 -10.75 4.48 -30.29
CA GLY A 271 -11.79 3.47 -30.09
C GLY A 271 -11.27 2.08 -29.70
N ALA A 272 -9.99 1.90 -29.43
CA ALA A 272 -9.39 0.64 -29.05
C ALA A 272 -8.37 0.78 -27.91
N TRP A 273 -8.26 -0.24 -27.08
CA TRP A 273 -7.19 -0.37 -26.09
C TRP A 273 -5.91 -0.84 -26.78
N THR A 274 -4.81 -0.17 -26.49
CA THR A 274 -3.49 -0.49 -27.06
C THR A 274 -2.35 -0.02 -26.20
N TRP A 275 -1.19 -0.67 -26.32
CA TRP A 275 0.06 -0.20 -25.75
C TRP A 275 0.59 0.96 -26.58
N THR A 276 0.85 2.09 -25.93
CA THR A 276 1.36 3.34 -26.51
C THR A 276 2.71 3.68 -25.89
N SER A 277 3.42 4.63 -26.47
CA SER A 277 4.64 5.18 -25.86
C SER A 277 4.32 6.01 -24.60
N SER A 278 5.35 6.31 -23.83
CA SER A 278 5.29 7.19 -22.66
C SER A 278 4.70 8.58 -22.93
N ALA A 279 4.75 9.04 -24.18
CA ALA A 279 4.19 10.33 -24.59
C ALA A 279 2.65 10.38 -24.57
N THR A 280 1.99 9.23 -24.61
CA THR A 280 0.52 9.13 -24.49
C THR A 280 0.19 8.73 -23.06
N PRO A 281 -0.54 9.54 -22.26
CA PRO A 281 -0.92 9.16 -20.91
C PRO A 281 -1.70 7.85 -20.85
N PRO A 282 -1.54 7.03 -19.82
CA PRO A 282 -2.32 5.82 -19.65
C PRO A 282 -3.80 6.18 -19.42
N SER A 283 -4.68 5.32 -19.91
CA SER A 283 -6.11 5.45 -19.63
C SER A 283 -6.49 4.70 -18.36
N VAL A 284 -7.54 5.17 -17.70
CA VAL A 284 -8.09 4.54 -16.49
C VAL A 284 -8.65 3.16 -16.84
N ILE A 285 -8.17 2.14 -16.14
CA ILE A 285 -8.65 0.75 -16.29
C ILE A 285 -9.67 0.35 -15.21
N LEU A 286 -9.58 0.99 -14.04
CA LEU A 286 -10.55 0.86 -12.95
C LEU A 286 -10.89 2.24 -12.40
N SER A 287 -12.18 2.51 -12.30
CA SER A 287 -12.73 3.76 -11.76
C SER A 287 -13.97 3.47 -10.91
N GLY A 288 -14.48 4.49 -10.24
CA GLY A 288 -15.78 4.44 -9.57
C GLY A 288 -15.74 4.23 -8.07
N ASN A 289 -14.58 3.97 -7.47
CA ASN A 289 -14.38 3.91 -6.02
C ASN A 289 -13.19 4.80 -5.66
N ASP A 290 -13.23 5.37 -4.45
CA ASP A 290 -12.05 6.03 -3.89
C ASP A 290 -11.05 4.96 -3.43
N ILE A 291 -10.17 4.55 -4.33
CA ILE A 291 -9.13 3.56 -4.03
C ILE A 291 -8.00 4.26 -3.29
N GLY A 292 -7.74 3.82 -2.07
CA GLY A 292 -6.59 4.21 -1.26
C GLY A 292 -5.33 3.44 -1.65
N GLU A 293 -4.62 2.91 -0.69
CA GLU A 293 -3.50 2.00 -0.92
C GLU A 293 -3.96 0.74 -1.64
N PHE A 294 -3.10 0.20 -2.50
CA PHE A 294 -3.45 -0.99 -3.29
C PHE A 294 -2.22 -1.86 -3.57
N SER A 295 -2.47 -3.11 -3.88
CA SER A 295 -1.46 -4.10 -4.22
C SER A 295 -1.95 -4.98 -5.36
N VAL A 296 -1.10 -5.23 -6.35
CA VAL A 296 -1.35 -6.15 -7.45
C VAL A 296 -0.21 -7.14 -7.55
N LYS A 297 -0.52 -8.44 -7.53
CA LYS A 297 0.47 -9.51 -7.66
C LYS A 297 -0.03 -10.58 -8.62
N ASN A 298 0.89 -11.15 -9.40
CA ASN A 298 0.61 -12.36 -10.19
C ASN A 298 0.79 -13.58 -9.28
N ILE A 299 -0.30 -14.25 -8.93
CA ILE A 299 -0.30 -15.45 -8.09
C ILE A 299 -0.68 -16.65 -8.93
N GLY A 300 0.33 -17.45 -9.31
CA GLY A 300 0.12 -18.67 -10.11
C GLY A 300 -0.51 -18.43 -11.48
N GLY A 301 -0.23 -17.30 -12.12
CA GLY A 301 -0.77 -16.92 -13.43
C GLY A 301 -2.09 -16.15 -13.40
N THR A 302 -2.63 -15.88 -12.20
CA THR A 302 -3.80 -14.99 -12.01
C THR A 302 -3.34 -13.69 -11.37
N TYR A 303 -3.73 -12.58 -11.96
CA TYR A 303 -3.51 -11.27 -11.37
C TYR A 303 -4.53 -11.02 -10.28
N CYS A 304 -4.06 -10.82 -9.08
CA CYS A 304 -4.87 -10.50 -7.91
C CYS A 304 -4.61 -9.06 -7.52
N MET A 305 -5.65 -8.31 -7.26
CA MET A 305 -5.61 -6.94 -6.74
C MET A 305 -6.28 -6.91 -5.39
N SER A 306 -5.65 -6.25 -4.44
CA SER A 306 -6.24 -5.85 -3.16
C SER A 306 -6.14 -4.34 -3.03
N TYR A 307 -7.17 -3.69 -2.49
CA TYR A 307 -7.16 -2.25 -2.29
C TYR A 307 -8.03 -1.83 -1.11
N PHE A 308 -7.67 -0.73 -0.49
CA PHE A 308 -8.49 -0.06 0.48
C PHE A 308 -9.54 0.80 -0.25
N ASP A 309 -10.82 0.50 -0.05
CA ASP A 309 -11.93 1.32 -0.53
C ASP A 309 -12.28 2.35 0.55
N VAL A 310 -11.94 3.60 0.29
CA VAL A 310 -12.13 4.71 1.24
C VAL A 310 -13.61 5.05 1.41
N THR A 311 -14.46 4.73 0.41
CA THR A 311 -15.89 5.07 0.42
C THR A 311 -16.66 4.32 1.50
N ASP A 312 -16.40 3.04 1.67
CA ASP A 312 -17.05 2.18 2.65
C ASP A 312 -16.12 1.58 3.70
N TYR A 313 -14.87 2.04 3.71
CA TYR A 313 -13.89 1.65 4.71
C TYR A 313 -13.65 0.15 4.74
N SER A 314 -13.30 -0.42 3.60
CA SER A 314 -13.10 -1.86 3.45
C SER A 314 -11.86 -2.21 2.62
N ILE A 315 -11.30 -3.40 2.86
CA ILE A 315 -10.37 -4.03 1.92
C ILE A 315 -11.17 -4.86 0.93
N ARG A 316 -10.96 -4.58 -0.35
CA ARG A 316 -11.58 -5.30 -1.45
C ARG A 316 -10.56 -5.98 -2.31
N THR A 317 -10.97 -7.08 -2.94
CA THR A 317 -10.14 -7.83 -3.87
C THR A 317 -10.82 -8.00 -5.23
N ARG A 318 -10.01 -8.16 -6.27
CA ARG A 318 -10.42 -8.46 -7.65
C ARG A 318 -9.39 -9.39 -8.27
N THR A 319 -9.78 -10.07 -9.36
CA THR A 319 -8.87 -10.88 -10.16
C THR A 319 -8.96 -10.55 -11.64
N ALA A 320 -7.90 -10.87 -12.38
CA ALA A 320 -7.86 -10.80 -13.82
C ALA A 320 -6.93 -11.90 -14.38
N SER A 321 -7.18 -12.34 -15.60
CA SER A 321 -6.36 -13.37 -16.27
C SER A 321 -5.07 -12.80 -16.87
N ARG A 322 -4.99 -11.48 -17.08
CA ARG A 322 -3.85 -10.73 -17.60
C ARG A 322 -3.88 -9.32 -17.02
N PRO A 323 -2.76 -8.59 -16.98
CA PRO A 323 -2.72 -7.23 -16.44
C PRO A 323 -3.63 -6.26 -17.18
N ASP A 324 -3.79 -6.44 -18.49
CA ASP A 324 -4.60 -5.61 -19.39
C ASP A 324 -6.02 -6.16 -19.66
N ALA A 325 -6.40 -7.22 -18.95
CA ALA A 325 -7.74 -7.80 -19.06
C ALA A 325 -8.78 -7.05 -18.19
N VAL A 326 -10.05 -7.40 -18.41
CA VAL A 326 -11.13 -6.91 -17.56
C VAL A 326 -11.03 -7.57 -16.18
N TRP A 327 -11.08 -6.79 -15.14
CA TRP A 327 -11.08 -7.23 -13.75
C TRP A 327 -12.48 -7.68 -13.31
N THR A 328 -12.54 -8.69 -12.45
CA THR A 328 -13.81 -9.13 -11.83
C THR A 328 -14.46 -8.00 -11.03
N ASP A 329 -15.74 -8.18 -10.68
CA ASP A 329 -16.38 -7.33 -9.67
C ASP A 329 -15.65 -7.44 -8.31
N PRO A 330 -15.66 -6.38 -7.48
CA PRO A 330 -14.95 -6.42 -6.21
C PRO A 330 -15.63 -7.32 -5.19
N THR A 331 -14.82 -8.07 -4.44
CA THR A 331 -15.25 -8.82 -3.27
C THR A 331 -14.73 -8.11 -2.01
N THR A 332 -15.63 -7.75 -1.08
CA THR A 332 -15.25 -7.18 0.21
C THR A 332 -14.73 -8.29 1.12
N GLN A 333 -13.54 -8.08 1.70
CA GLN A 333 -12.84 -9.09 2.51
C GLN A 333 -12.77 -8.72 3.99
N ILE A 334 -12.41 -7.47 4.28
CA ILE A 334 -12.20 -6.94 5.63
C ILE A 334 -12.87 -5.58 5.68
N VAL A 335 -13.45 -5.23 6.80
CA VAL A 335 -14.18 -3.97 6.97
C VAL A 335 -13.59 -3.15 8.11
N GLY A 336 -13.70 -1.83 8.00
CA GLY A 336 -13.41 -0.93 9.10
C GLY A 336 -14.50 -0.94 10.17
N ASP A 337 -14.25 -0.26 11.25
CA ASP A 337 -15.22 -0.05 12.31
C ASP A 337 -16.43 0.76 11.83
N ASN A 338 -17.57 0.59 12.53
CA ASN A 338 -18.85 1.23 12.23
C ASN A 338 -19.53 0.80 10.92
N VAL A 339 -19.40 -0.48 10.57
CA VAL A 339 -20.05 -1.04 9.38
C VAL A 339 -21.57 -0.96 9.50
N THR A 340 -22.17 -0.12 8.68
CA THR A 340 -23.64 0.02 8.60
C THR A 340 -24.27 -0.85 7.50
N ASN A 341 -23.45 -1.38 6.56
CA ASN A 341 -23.93 -2.19 5.45
C ASN A 341 -24.16 -3.65 5.90
N PRO A 342 -25.43 -4.14 5.92
CA PRO A 342 -25.72 -5.51 6.33
C PRO A 342 -25.01 -6.61 5.50
N ALA A 343 -24.62 -6.30 4.26
CA ALA A 343 -23.88 -7.23 3.40
C ALA A 343 -22.47 -7.53 3.93
N HIS A 344 -21.95 -6.68 4.81
CA HIS A 344 -20.62 -6.80 5.42
C HIS A 344 -20.63 -7.46 6.81
N TRP A 345 -21.80 -7.77 7.35
CA TRP A 345 -21.88 -8.41 8.67
C TRP A 345 -21.25 -9.80 8.67
N GLY A 346 -20.38 -10.05 9.66
CA GLY A 346 -19.63 -11.29 9.79
C GLY A 346 -18.32 -11.36 9.00
N LEU A 347 -17.92 -10.24 8.35
CA LEU A 347 -16.55 -10.08 7.86
C LEU A 347 -15.62 -9.67 9.02
N PRO A 348 -14.31 -9.95 8.91
CA PRO A 348 -13.32 -9.42 9.85
C PRO A 348 -13.41 -7.90 9.94
N GLU A 349 -13.37 -7.36 11.16
CA GLU A 349 -13.44 -5.93 11.43
C GLU A 349 -12.12 -5.42 11.99
N VAL A 350 -11.61 -4.32 11.43
CA VAL A 350 -10.37 -3.67 11.85
C VAL A 350 -10.64 -2.18 12.05
N GLN A 351 -10.48 -1.69 13.25
CA GLN A 351 -10.63 -0.27 13.54
C GLN A 351 -9.57 0.55 12.80
N TYR A 352 -9.98 1.68 12.21
CA TYR A 352 -9.08 2.57 11.47
C TYR A 352 -8.24 1.83 10.40
N LEU A 353 -8.90 0.92 9.70
CA LEU A 353 -8.37 0.10 8.62
C LEU A 353 -7.84 0.94 7.46
N TYR A 354 -6.70 0.54 6.88
CA TYR A 354 -6.18 1.00 5.59
C TYR A 354 -5.10 0.04 5.06
N GLY A 355 -4.52 0.35 3.89
CA GLY A 355 -3.53 -0.51 3.25
C GLY A 355 -4.19 -1.72 2.60
N GLY A 356 -3.60 -2.88 2.74
CA GLY A 356 -4.05 -4.13 2.15
C GLY A 356 -3.10 -4.58 1.05
N TYR A 357 -2.01 -5.26 1.43
CA TYR A 357 -0.96 -5.70 0.51
C TYR A 357 -0.96 -7.20 0.39
N ILE A 358 -0.97 -7.70 -0.85
CA ILE A 358 -0.93 -9.14 -1.14
C ILE A 358 0.48 -9.66 -0.91
N HIS A 359 0.62 -10.72 -0.11
CA HIS A 359 1.86 -11.45 0.02
C HIS A 359 2.12 -12.27 -1.26
N PRO A 360 3.25 -12.06 -1.96
CA PRO A 360 3.50 -12.75 -3.24
C PRO A 360 3.72 -14.26 -3.07
N GLY A 361 3.95 -14.76 -1.86
CA GLY A 361 3.98 -16.17 -1.48
C GLY A 361 2.63 -16.76 -1.08
N SER A 362 1.51 -16.09 -1.34
CA SER A 362 0.16 -16.62 -1.08
C SER A 362 -0.03 -18.01 -1.69
N ALA A 363 -0.79 -18.88 -1.02
CA ALA A 363 -0.96 -20.29 -1.42
C ALA A 363 -1.55 -20.45 -2.82
N SER A 364 -2.50 -19.59 -3.20
CA SER A 364 -3.12 -19.55 -4.52
C SER A 364 -3.87 -18.23 -4.72
N ALA A 365 -4.34 -17.99 -5.95
CA ALA A 365 -5.21 -16.86 -6.28
C ALA A 365 -6.58 -16.89 -5.57
N THR A 366 -6.97 -18.02 -4.99
CA THR A 366 -8.20 -18.18 -4.19
C THR A 366 -7.91 -18.34 -2.69
N SER A 367 -6.66 -18.16 -2.28
CA SER A 367 -6.24 -18.23 -0.88
C SER A 367 -5.04 -17.29 -0.70
N LEU A 368 -5.34 -15.98 -0.69
CA LEU A 368 -4.32 -14.95 -0.52
C LEU A 368 -4.01 -14.74 0.96
N THR A 369 -2.78 -14.33 1.23
CA THR A 369 -2.40 -13.67 2.49
C THR A 369 -2.31 -12.18 2.24
N LEU A 370 -2.94 -11.40 3.11
CA LEU A 370 -2.88 -9.94 3.10
C LEU A 370 -2.19 -9.43 4.37
N THR A 371 -1.41 -8.37 4.23
CA THR A 371 -1.04 -7.50 5.33
C THR A 371 -1.89 -6.23 5.25
N VAL A 372 -2.53 -5.85 6.33
CA VAL A 372 -3.37 -4.65 6.42
C VAL A 372 -2.91 -3.76 7.55
N SER A 373 -3.12 -2.47 7.43
CA SER A 373 -2.72 -1.50 8.43
C SER A 373 -3.88 -1.10 9.32
N GLN A 374 -3.56 -0.90 10.58
CA GLN A 374 -4.47 -0.34 11.57
C GLN A 374 -3.85 0.91 12.17
N TRP A 375 -4.65 1.98 12.26
CA TRP A 375 -4.17 3.20 12.88
C TRP A 375 -5.20 3.81 13.80
N ASP A 376 -4.80 4.07 15.02
CA ASP A 376 -5.55 4.89 15.94
C ASP A 376 -4.62 5.90 16.61
N GLY A 377 -4.93 7.15 16.38
CA GLY A 377 -4.20 8.24 16.99
C GLY A 377 -4.77 8.70 18.32
N THR A 378 -5.73 7.99 18.91
CA THR A 378 -6.28 8.34 20.22
C THR A 378 -5.43 7.72 21.31
N ILE A 379 -5.03 8.49 22.32
CA ILE A 379 -4.28 7.99 23.48
C ILE A 379 -5.10 6.88 24.16
N GLY A 380 -4.53 5.69 24.29
CA GLY A 380 -5.16 4.52 24.92
C GLY A 380 -5.92 3.59 23.97
N SER A 381 -5.97 3.89 22.70
CA SER A 381 -6.55 3.08 21.64
C SER A 381 -5.55 2.12 21.00
N PRO A 382 -6.00 1.22 20.08
CA PRO A 382 -5.09 0.30 19.40
C PRO A 382 -3.86 1.01 18.87
N PRO A 383 -2.68 0.42 18.99
CA PRO A 383 -1.46 1.00 18.48
C PRO A 383 -1.46 1.05 16.95
N TYR A 384 -0.48 1.73 16.43
CA TYR A 384 -0.17 1.86 15.02
C TYR A 384 0.59 0.60 14.57
N TRP A 385 -0.07 -0.34 13.88
CA TRP A 385 0.49 -1.64 13.53
C TRP A 385 -0.04 -2.23 12.23
N ALA A 386 0.55 -3.35 11.80
CA ALA A 386 0.06 -4.17 10.71
C ALA A 386 -0.49 -5.51 11.22
N LEU A 387 -1.48 -6.04 10.50
CA LEU A 387 -2.16 -7.29 10.76
C LEU A 387 -2.04 -8.21 9.54
N GLN A 388 -1.93 -9.52 9.78
CA GLN A 388 -1.96 -10.54 8.73
C GLN A 388 -3.32 -11.22 8.70
N TYR A 389 -3.85 -11.40 7.48
CA TYR A 389 -5.05 -12.19 7.21
C TYR A 389 -4.76 -13.21 6.12
N ASP A 390 -5.13 -14.47 6.37
CA ASP A 390 -4.90 -15.60 5.48
C ASP A 390 -6.20 -16.15 4.91
N GLY A 391 -6.10 -16.95 3.83
CA GLY A 391 -7.26 -17.60 3.22
C GLY A 391 -8.23 -16.64 2.53
N ILE A 392 -7.79 -15.46 2.17
CA ILE A 392 -8.60 -14.46 1.48
C ILE A 392 -8.91 -14.95 0.06
N ASN A 393 -10.18 -15.03 -0.27
CA ASN A 393 -10.67 -15.50 -1.58
C ASN A 393 -11.28 -14.32 -2.36
N PRO A 394 -10.61 -13.81 -3.37
CA PRO A 394 -11.07 -12.68 -4.20
C PRO A 394 -12.40 -12.89 -4.89
#